data_2f5012f2c69b765427b852b79888e0df
#
_entry.id   2f5012f2c69b765427b852b79888e0df
#
_cell.length_a   1.000
_cell.length_b   1.000
_cell.length_c   1.000
_cell.angle_alpha   90.00
_cell.angle_beta   90.00
_cell.angle_gamma   90.00
#
_symmetry.space_group_name_H-M   'P 1'
#
loop_
_entity.id
_entity.type
_entity.pdbx_description
1 polymer ?
#
loop_
_entity_poly.entity_id
_entity_poly.type
_entity_poly.pdbx_seq_one_letter_code
_entity_poly.pdbx_strand_id
1 'polypeptide(L)'
;MKLKILATLGPSSLDSKTVRKMTEQGVGLFRINLSHTKLEDVKDIILKVQSWTDVPVCLDSEGAQIRNQDMINESVYFQKGASVKIHHKSIIGDENNISFSPDNIAQQFQDGDKVRVDFNSVCFFITEKKSDYLMAVVEQAGYVGSNKASDIDRDIVLDPITLKDREAFKIGLTMGVKNFSLSFTNSAEDAKKVREIIGYENNLISKIESIKGVQNLEDILPIVDQILIDRGDLSREVDIEKIPFVQRIIIYC
;
A
#
# COMPACT_ATOMS: atom_id res chain seq x y z
N MET A 1 20.93 2.59 -22.61
CA MET A 1 19.62 2.83 -21.98
C MET A 1 19.70 4.13 -21.19
N LYS A 2 18.82 5.10 -21.43
CA LYS A 2 18.84 6.36 -20.68
C LYS A 2 18.08 6.15 -19.36
N LEU A 3 18.72 6.40 -18.24
CA LEU A 3 18.09 6.32 -16.91
C LEU A 3 16.94 7.33 -16.84
N LYS A 4 15.81 6.89 -16.31
CA LYS A 4 14.68 7.76 -15.97
C LYS A 4 14.57 7.86 -14.45
N ILE A 5 14.38 9.07 -13.94
CA ILE A 5 14.16 9.32 -12.52
C ILE A 5 12.65 9.38 -12.30
N LEU A 6 12.13 8.57 -11.38
CA LEU A 6 10.79 8.68 -10.84
C LEU A 6 10.88 9.43 -9.52
N ALA A 7 10.11 10.52 -9.36
CA ALA A 7 10.07 11.31 -8.14
C ALA A 7 8.66 11.32 -7.54
N THR A 8 8.55 10.96 -6.26
CA THR A 8 7.28 11.08 -5.53
C THR A 8 7.06 12.50 -5.06
N LEU A 9 5.89 13.05 -5.35
CA LEU A 9 5.45 14.34 -4.83
C LEU A 9 4.79 14.18 -3.47
N GLY A 10 5.21 14.97 -2.51
CA GLY A 10 4.67 15.01 -1.15
C GLY A 10 4.55 16.46 -0.67
N PRO A 11 4.11 16.71 0.56
CA PRO A 11 3.84 18.06 1.07
C PRO A 11 5.00 19.04 0.90
N SER A 12 6.25 18.57 1.02
CA SER A 12 7.46 19.40 0.88
C SER A 12 7.93 19.62 -0.57
N SER A 13 7.29 18.98 -1.55
CA SER A 13 7.72 19.02 -2.96
C SER A 13 6.58 19.35 -3.94
N LEU A 14 5.34 19.44 -3.44
CA LEU A 14 4.17 19.74 -4.26
C LEU A 14 3.99 21.27 -4.41
N ASP A 15 4.97 21.92 -5.02
CA ASP A 15 4.93 23.33 -5.40
C ASP A 15 5.60 23.54 -6.76
N SER A 16 5.20 24.63 -7.45
CA SER A 16 5.63 24.89 -8.84
C SER A 16 7.14 25.07 -8.99
N LYS A 17 7.81 25.68 -8.02
CA LYS A 17 9.26 25.93 -8.06
C LYS A 17 10.04 24.62 -7.95
N THR A 18 9.65 23.77 -7.01
CA THR A 18 10.30 22.47 -6.77
C THR A 18 10.06 21.53 -7.94
N VAL A 19 8.81 21.41 -8.45
CA VAL A 19 8.49 20.55 -9.59
C VAL A 19 9.25 20.97 -10.84
N ARG A 20 9.30 22.27 -11.17
CA ARG A 20 10.08 22.78 -12.32
C ARG A 20 11.57 22.49 -12.17
N LYS A 21 12.14 22.69 -10.99
CA LYS A 21 13.55 22.39 -10.71
C LYS A 21 13.85 20.89 -10.88
N MET A 22 12.96 19.99 -10.40
CA MET A 22 13.11 18.54 -10.60
C MET A 22 13.02 18.17 -12.09
N THR A 23 12.12 18.82 -12.85
CA THR A 23 12.01 18.65 -14.30
C THR A 23 13.32 19.02 -15.01
N GLU A 24 13.89 20.17 -14.68
CA GLU A 24 15.19 20.63 -15.22
C GLU A 24 16.35 19.68 -14.87
N GLN A 25 16.28 19.00 -13.72
CA GLN A 25 17.25 18.00 -13.27
C GLN A 25 17.01 16.60 -13.87
N GLY A 26 16.03 16.44 -14.76
CA GLY A 26 15.83 15.22 -15.55
C GLY A 26 14.88 14.19 -14.93
N VAL A 27 13.99 14.59 -14.01
CA VAL A 27 12.88 13.74 -13.58
C VAL A 27 12.02 13.42 -14.80
N GLY A 28 11.75 12.14 -15.02
CA GLY A 28 10.99 11.64 -16.16
C GLY A 28 9.60 11.13 -15.83
N LEU A 29 9.25 11.04 -14.54
CA LEU A 29 7.92 10.64 -14.08
C LEU A 29 7.68 11.17 -12.67
N PHE A 30 6.56 11.86 -12.44
CA PHE A 30 6.12 12.27 -11.12
C PHE A 30 5.08 11.32 -10.56
N ARG A 31 5.30 10.79 -9.36
CA ARG A 31 4.39 9.86 -8.67
C ARG A 31 3.55 10.61 -7.64
N ILE A 32 2.23 10.41 -7.69
CA ILE A 32 1.27 10.82 -6.66
C ILE A 32 0.88 9.55 -5.91
N ASN A 33 1.21 9.48 -4.61
CA ASN A 33 0.90 8.33 -3.76
C ASN A 33 -0.50 8.48 -3.16
N LEU A 34 -1.43 7.61 -3.57
CA LEU A 34 -2.82 7.64 -3.12
C LEU A 34 -2.98 7.28 -1.64
N SER A 35 -2.02 6.56 -1.03
CA SER A 35 -2.03 6.31 0.43
C SER A 35 -1.97 7.59 1.27
N HIS A 36 -1.42 8.66 0.71
CA HIS A 36 -1.25 9.96 1.39
C HIS A 36 -2.02 11.09 0.72
N THR A 37 -2.86 10.78 -0.28
CA THR A 37 -3.66 11.75 -1.03
C THR A 37 -5.13 11.44 -0.84
N LYS A 38 -5.93 12.40 -0.40
CA LYS A 38 -7.38 12.23 -0.30
C LYS A 38 -7.99 12.19 -1.70
N LEU A 39 -9.07 11.40 -1.87
CA LEU A 39 -9.72 11.25 -3.17
C LEU A 39 -10.19 12.59 -3.75
N GLU A 40 -10.72 13.47 -2.92
CA GLU A 40 -11.18 14.83 -3.27
C GLU A 40 -10.06 15.71 -3.83
N ASP A 41 -8.82 15.49 -3.41
CA ASP A 41 -7.66 16.31 -3.82
C ASP A 41 -6.98 15.80 -5.10
N VAL A 42 -7.25 14.56 -5.53
CA VAL A 42 -6.54 13.90 -6.65
C VAL A 42 -6.61 14.74 -7.92
N LYS A 43 -7.80 15.21 -8.29
CA LYS A 43 -8.01 16.01 -9.49
C LYS A 43 -7.21 17.29 -9.47
N ASP A 44 -7.26 18.02 -8.36
CA ASP A 44 -6.59 19.32 -8.21
C ASP A 44 -5.07 19.16 -8.22
N ILE A 45 -4.54 18.10 -7.61
CA ILE A 45 -3.11 17.80 -7.63
C ILE A 45 -2.64 17.50 -9.05
N ILE A 46 -3.37 16.67 -9.79
CA ILE A 46 -3.03 16.38 -11.20
C ILE A 46 -3.00 17.67 -12.02
N LEU A 47 -4.04 18.51 -11.94
CA LEU A 47 -4.10 19.79 -12.66
C LEU A 47 -2.93 20.71 -12.33
N LYS A 48 -2.59 20.84 -11.03
CA LYS A 48 -1.46 21.65 -10.59
C LYS A 48 -0.16 21.15 -11.21
N VAL A 49 0.13 19.86 -11.09
CA VAL A 49 1.38 19.28 -11.64
C VAL A 49 1.45 19.47 -13.14
N GLN A 50 0.38 19.14 -13.89
CA GLN A 50 0.32 19.32 -15.33
C GLN A 50 0.45 20.80 -15.79
N SER A 51 0.05 21.76 -14.94
CA SER A 51 0.26 23.19 -15.23
C SER A 51 1.69 23.65 -15.02
N TRP A 52 2.51 22.88 -14.30
CA TRP A 52 3.89 23.24 -13.97
C TRP A 52 4.93 22.55 -14.86
N THR A 53 4.58 21.42 -15.48
CA THR A 53 5.51 20.60 -16.26
C THR A 53 4.78 19.69 -17.24
N ASP A 54 5.46 19.36 -18.36
CA ASP A 54 5.03 18.34 -19.33
C ASP A 54 5.49 16.91 -18.93
N VAL A 55 6.23 16.77 -17.84
CA VAL A 55 6.62 15.45 -17.34
C VAL A 55 5.38 14.70 -16.88
N PRO A 56 5.19 13.45 -17.35
CA PRO A 56 3.98 12.69 -17.05
C PRO A 56 3.81 12.40 -15.55
N VAL A 57 2.55 12.24 -15.14
CA VAL A 57 2.15 11.85 -13.79
C VAL A 57 1.84 10.36 -13.76
N CYS A 58 2.18 9.71 -12.65
CA CYS A 58 1.78 8.36 -12.29
C CYS A 58 0.92 8.41 -11.02
N LEU A 59 -0.24 7.76 -11.05
CA LEU A 59 -1.04 7.49 -9.85
C LEU A 59 -0.63 6.15 -9.27
N ASP A 60 -0.22 6.15 -8.01
CA ASP A 60 0.25 4.98 -7.28
C ASP A 60 -0.77 4.55 -6.24
N SER A 61 -1.33 3.34 -6.40
CA SER A 61 -2.42 2.83 -5.56
C SER A 61 -2.00 2.62 -4.10
N GLU A 62 -2.98 2.65 -3.20
CA GLU A 62 -2.79 2.14 -1.84
C GLU A 62 -2.51 0.64 -1.85
N GLY A 63 -3.25 -0.08 -2.72
CA GLY A 63 -3.09 -1.51 -2.92
C GLY A 63 -3.67 -2.38 -1.81
N ALA A 64 -3.41 -3.68 -1.93
CA ALA A 64 -3.89 -4.71 -1.01
C ALA A 64 -3.08 -4.70 0.29
N GLN A 65 -3.46 -3.86 1.24
CA GLN A 65 -2.86 -3.79 2.58
C GLN A 65 -3.89 -3.88 3.68
N ILE A 66 -3.54 -4.62 4.74
CA ILE A 66 -4.25 -4.50 6.02
C ILE A 66 -3.61 -3.33 6.78
N ARG A 67 -4.44 -2.46 7.35
CA ARG A 67 -4.01 -1.37 8.23
C ARG A 67 -4.92 -1.30 9.44
N ASN A 68 -4.39 -0.92 10.62
CA ASN A 68 -5.30 -0.53 11.68
C ASN A 68 -5.99 0.80 11.31
N GLN A 69 -7.20 0.97 11.80
CA GLN A 69 -7.97 2.21 11.59
C GLN A 69 -7.58 3.29 12.62
N ASP A 70 -8.45 4.30 12.78
CA ASP A 70 -8.16 5.44 13.64
C ASP A 70 -8.01 5.03 15.11
N MET A 71 -7.05 5.62 15.78
CA MET A 71 -6.80 5.47 17.21
C MET A 71 -7.11 6.78 17.94
N ILE A 72 -7.53 6.69 19.19
CA ILE A 72 -7.62 7.87 20.06
C ILE A 72 -6.22 8.45 20.23
N ASN A 73 -6.11 9.78 20.26
CA ASN A 73 -4.85 10.50 20.33
C ASN A 73 -3.91 10.16 19.15
N GLU A 74 -2.66 10.59 19.23
CA GLU A 74 -1.66 10.33 18.18
C GLU A 74 -1.22 8.86 18.16
N SER A 75 -1.19 8.21 19.32
CA SER A 75 -0.89 6.77 19.47
C SER A 75 -1.39 6.23 20.80
N VAL A 76 -1.62 4.92 20.84
CA VAL A 76 -2.07 4.16 22.02
C VAL A 76 -1.03 3.12 22.38
N TYR A 77 -0.74 2.97 23.68
CA TYR A 77 0.14 1.93 24.19
C TYR A 77 -0.63 0.66 24.53
N PHE A 78 -0.26 -0.45 23.93
CA PHE A 78 -0.78 -1.78 24.24
C PHE A 78 0.18 -2.51 25.18
N GLN A 79 -0.32 -2.85 26.38
CA GLN A 79 0.48 -3.54 27.40
C GLN A 79 0.52 -5.04 27.14
N LYS A 80 1.70 -5.67 27.28
CA LYS A 80 1.85 -7.12 27.15
C LYS A 80 0.93 -7.86 28.12
N GLY A 81 0.22 -8.86 27.60
CA GLY A 81 -0.75 -9.68 28.34
C GLY A 81 -2.14 -9.05 28.46
N ALA A 82 -2.34 -7.80 28.03
CA ALA A 82 -3.65 -7.19 28.00
C ALA A 82 -4.59 -7.88 27.00
N SER A 83 -5.88 -7.95 27.32
CA SER A 83 -6.93 -8.43 26.41
C SER A 83 -7.43 -7.28 25.55
N VAL A 84 -7.49 -7.48 24.24
CA VAL A 84 -7.93 -6.48 23.25
C VAL A 84 -9.04 -7.07 22.38
N LYS A 85 -10.06 -6.28 22.06
CA LYS A 85 -11.09 -6.64 21.08
C LYS A 85 -10.69 -6.12 19.71
N ILE A 86 -10.62 -7.02 18.74
CA ILE A 86 -10.46 -6.69 17.32
C ILE A 86 -11.85 -6.66 16.69
N HIS A 87 -12.37 -5.48 16.39
CA HIS A 87 -13.74 -5.30 15.89
C HIS A 87 -13.83 -5.58 14.39
N HIS A 88 -14.95 -6.19 13.95
CA HIS A 88 -15.24 -6.40 12.54
C HIS A 88 -15.60 -5.08 11.81
N LYS A 89 -16.21 -4.15 12.52
CA LYS A 89 -16.58 -2.82 12.00
C LYS A 89 -15.56 -1.77 12.42
N SER A 90 -15.48 -0.71 11.64
CA SER A 90 -14.65 0.46 11.94
C SER A 90 -15.04 1.09 13.27
N ILE A 91 -14.06 1.32 14.11
CA ILE A 91 -14.17 2.04 15.38
C ILE A 91 -12.96 2.96 15.56
N ILE A 92 -13.08 3.95 16.45
CA ILE A 92 -11.88 4.64 16.98
C ILE A 92 -11.31 3.74 18.07
N GLY A 93 -10.08 3.25 17.85
CA GLY A 93 -9.41 2.31 18.75
C GLY A 93 -8.85 2.99 20.00
N ASP A 94 -8.73 2.21 21.06
CA ASP A 94 -8.13 2.56 22.35
C ASP A 94 -7.25 1.39 22.87
N GLU A 95 -6.82 1.42 24.12
CA GLU A 95 -5.99 0.38 24.73
C GLU A 95 -6.65 -1.01 24.82
N ASN A 96 -7.98 -1.09 24.65
CA ASN A 96 -8.77 -2.33 24.74
C ASN A 96 -9.48 -2.71 23.43
N ASN A 97 -9.48 -1.83 22.44
CA ASN A 97 -10.23 -1.98 21.21
C ASN A 97 -9.44 -1.52 20.00
N ILE A 98 -9.48 -2.30 18.91
CA ILE A 98 -8.86 -1.96 17.64
C ILE A 98 -9.71 -2.50 16.47
N SER A 99 -9.64 -1.85 15.32
CA SER A 99 -10.24 -2.32 14.08
C SER A 99 -9.26 -2.17 12.92
N PHE A 100 -9.52 -2.88 11.82
CA PHE A 100 -8.65 -2.94 10.66
C PHE A 100 -9.41 -2.61 9.37
N SER A 101 -8.68 -2.04 8.42
CA SER A 101 -9.10 -1.86 7.02
C SER A 101 -8.40 -2.90 6.12
N PRO A 102 -8.98 -3.25 4.97
CA PRO A 102 -10.32 -2.85 4.46
C PRO A 102 -11.46 -3.30 5.37
N ASP A 103 -12.63 -2.68 5.22
CA ASP A 103 -13.81 -3.02 6.01
C ASP A 103 -14.09 -4.53 5.99
N ASN A 104 -14.48 -5.06 7.13
CA ASN A 104 -14.75 -6.48 7.37
C ASN A 104 -13.53 -7.43 7.22
N ILE A 105 -12.31 -6.93 7.03
CA ILE A 105 -11.13 -7.80 6.90
C ILE A 105 -10.95 -8.71 8.11
N ALA A 106 -11.24 -8.21 9.32
CA ALA A 106 -11.16 -8.97 10.56
C ALA A 106 -12.12 -10.19 10.60
N GLN A 107 -13.12 -10.27 9.71
CA GLN A 107 -13.95 -11.48 9.58
C GLN A 107 -13.17 -12.68 9.02
N GLN A 108 -12.08 -12.44 8.29
CA GLN A 108 -11.20 -13.49 7.79
C GLN A 108 -10.21 -13.98 8.86
N PHE A 109 -10.04 -13.23 9.96
CA PHE A 109 -9.13 -13.61 11.03
C PHE A 109 -9.69 -14.82 11.80
N GLN A 110 -8.80 -15.64 12.35
CA GLN A 110 -9.11 -16.90 13.00
C GLN A 110 -8.40 -17.03 14.35
N ASP A 111 -8.90 -17.93 15.18
CA ASP A 111 -8.22 -18.32 16.42
C ASP A 111 -6.82 -18.84 16.11
N GLY A 112 -5.83 -18.34 16.84
CA GLY A 112 -4.41 -18.66 16.66
C GLY A 112 -3.65 -17.73 15.73
N ASP A 113 -4.33 -16.84 14.95
CA ASP A 113 -3.65 -15.87 14.10
C ASP A 113 -2.82 -14.88 14.93
N LYS A 114 -1.68 -14.47 14.39
CA LYS A 114 -0.86 -13.35 14.90
C LYS A 114 -0.99 -12.16 13.99
N VAL A 115 -1.49 -11.06 14.55
CA VAL A 115 -1.61 -9.77 13.85
C VAL A 115 -0.49 -8.86 14.35
N ARG A 116 0.44 -8.52 13.45
CA ARG A 116 1.54 -7.60 13.71
C ARG A 116 1.20 -6.24 13.15
N VAL A 117 1.44 -5.19 13.93
CA VAL A 117 1.14 -3.80 13.56
C VAL A 117 2.39 -2.96 13.63
N ASP A 118 2.55 -2.03 12.65
CA ASP A 118 3.61 -1.03 12.57
C ASP A 118 5.02 -1.63 12.68
N PHE A 119 5.42 -2.43 11.68
CA PHE A 119 6.73 -3.11 11.63
C PHE A 119 7.05 -3.93 12.89
N ASN A 120 6.05 -4.67 13.38
CA ASN A 120 6.13 -5.47 14.61
C ASN A 120 6.26 -4.64 15.91
N SER A 121 5.85 -3.37 15.92
CA SER A 121 5.77 -2.59 17.17
C SER A 121 4.86 -3.27 18.19
N VAL A 122 3.72 -3.79 17.74
CA VAL A 122 2.77 -4.56 18.57
C VAL A 122 2.41 -5.85 17.85
N CYS A 123 2.25 -6.94 18.62
CA CYS A 123 1.72 -8.21 18.15
C CYS A 123 0.52 -8.63 18.98
N PHE A 124 -0.60 -8.88 18.31
CA PHE A 124 -1.81 -9.45 18.89
C PHE A 124 -1.92 -10.93 18.53
N PHE A 125 -2.15 -11.79 19.52
CA PHE A 125 -2.48 -13.20 19.33
C PHE A 125 -3.99 -13.40 19.53
N ILE A 126 -4.69 -13.88 18.51
CA ILE A 126 -6.13 -14.08 18.54
C ILE A 126 -6.45 -15.35 19.32
N THR A 127 -7.23 -15.20 20.38
CA THR A 127 -7.58 -16.30 21.30
C THR A 127 -8.97 -16.85 21.09
N GLU A 128 -9.91 -16.05 20.55
CA GLU A 128 -11.30 -16.45 20.36
C GLU A 128 -12.03 -15.56 19.36
N LYS A 129 -12.76 -16.16 18.43
CA LYS A 129 -13.63 -15.46 17.48
C LYS A 129 -15.06 -15.42 17.97
N LYS A 130 -15.65 -14.22 18.02
CA LYS A 130 -17.06 -13.96 18.33
C LYS A 130 -17.80 -13.47 17.07
N SER A 131 -19.12 -13.24 17.19
CA SER A 131 -19.95 -12.75 16.09
C SER A 131 -19.55 -11.36 15.58
N ASP A 132 -19.18 -10.44 16.48
CA ASP A 132 -18.97 -9.02 16.16
C ASP A 132 -17.52 -8.55 16.34
N TYR A 133 -16.69 -9.36 16.99
CA TYR A 133 -15.29 -9.07 17.28
C TYR A 133 -14.49 -10.35 17.52
N LEU A 134 -13.17 -10.23 17.55
CA LEU A 134 -12.28 -11.28 18.03
C LEU A 134 -11.63 -10.83 19.35
N MET A 135 -11.42 -11.76 20.27
CA MET A 135 -10.57 -11.54 21.44
C MET A 135 -9.13 -11.83 21.08
N ALA A 136 -8.24 -10.95 21.47
CA ALA A 136 -6.81 -11.14 21.31
C ALA A 136 -6.07 -10.79 22.59
N VAL A 137 -4.88 -11.34 22.75
CA VAL A 137 -3.93 -11.01 23.82
C VAL A 137 -2.72 -10.33 23.19
N VAL A 138 -2.22 -9.28 23.80
CA VAL A 138 -0.99 -8.59 23.39
C VAL A 138 0.21 -9.48 23.69
N GLU A 139 0.82 -10.09 22.70
CA GLU A 139 2.08 -10.85 22.86
C GLU A 139 3.30 -9.94 22.95
N GLN A 140 3.33 -8.87 22.15
CA GLN A 140 4.39 -7.87 22.14
C GLN A 140 3.80 -6.49 22.39
N ALA A 141 4.28 -5.84 23.44
CA ALA A 141 3.86 -4.50 23.85
C ALA A 141 4.47 -3.40 22.97
N GLY A 142 3.75 -2.30 22.78
CA GLY A 142 4.26 -1.13 22.07
C GLY A 142 3.21 -0.08 21.81
N TYR A 143 3.59 0.95 21.05
CA TYR A 143 2.70 2.02 20.62
C TYR A 143 2.17 1.78 19.21
N VAL A 144 0.89 2.06 19.00
CA VAL A 144 0.23 2.00 17.69
C VAL A 144 -0.46 3.32 17.43
N GLY A 145 -0.09 4.00 16.35
CA GLY A 145 -0.79 5.16 15.82
C GLY A 145 -1.90 4.77 14.83
N SER A 146 -2.61 5.74 14.28
CA SER A 146 -3.63 5.53 13.25
C SER A 146 -3.00 5.11 11.91
N ASN A 147 -3.74 4.30 11.14
CA ASN A 147 -3.43 3.93 9.75
C ASN A 147 -2.06 3.26 9.54
N LYS A 148 -1.63 2.43 10.48
CA LYS A 148 -0.37 1.68 10.41
C LYS A 148 -0.55 0.36 9.67
N ALA A 149 0.42 0.00 8.86
CA ALA A 149 0.43 -1.27 8.15
C ALA A 149 0.42 -2.44 9.14
N SER A 150 -0.31 -3.49 8.77
CA SER A 150 -0.48 -4.68 9.60
C SER A 150 -0.33 -5.93 8.76
N ASP A 151 0.26 -6.96 9.34
CA ASP A 151 0.48 -8.25 8.70
C ASP A 151 -0.15 -9.37 9.54
N ILE A 152 -0.56 -10.43 8.86
CA ILE A 152 -1.02 -11.67 9.49
C ILE A 152 -0.12 -12.80 9.03
N ASP A 153 0.14 -13.77 9.93
CA ASP A 153 1.04 -14.91 9.71
C ASP A 153 0.46 -16.01 8.80
N ARG A 154 -0.58 -15.70 8.03
CA ARG A 154 -1.16 -16.55 6.99
C ARG A 154 -1.71 -15.73 5.82
N ASP A 155 -2.03 -16.41 4.72
CA ASP A 155 -2.65 -15.78 3.56
C ASP A 155 -4.06 -15.25 3.89
N ILE A 156 -4.27 -13.96 3.60
CA ILE A 156 -5.55 -13.25 3.66
C ILE A 156 -5.93 -12.83 2.24
N VAL A 157 -7.19 -13.01 1.88
CA VAL A 157 -7.70 -12.57 0.58
C VAL A 157 -7.99 -11.07 0.64
N LEU A 158 -7.23 -10.31 -0.14
CA LEU A 158 -7.41 -8.87 -0.30
C LEU A 158 -7.78 -8.55 -1.75
N ASP A 159 -8.64 -7.55 -1.95
CA ASP A 159 -8.80 -6.98 -3.28
C ASP A 159 -7.52 -6.16 -3.60
N PRO A 160 -6.86 -6.39 -4.74
CA PRO A 160 -5.61 -5.70 -5.09
C PRO A 160 -5.77 -4.19 -5.22
N ILE A 161 -7.00 -3.70 -5.37
CA ILE A 161 -7.28 -2.28 -5.57
C ILE A 161 -8.46 -1.84 -4.71
N THR A 162 -8.24 -0.81 -3.90
CA THR A 162 -9.29 -0.25 -3.03
C THR A 162 -10.38 0.49 -3.84
N LEU A 163 -11.53 0.74 -3.23
CA LEU A 163 -12.56 1.59 -3.85
C LEU A 163 -12.02 3.00 -4.15
N LYS A 164 -11.21 3.54 -3.25
CA LYS A 164 -10.53 4.83 -3.42
C LYS A 164 -9.57 4.81 -4.62
N ASP A 165 -8.74 3.78 -4.74
CA ASP A 165 -7.82 3.62 -5.88
C ASP A 165 -8.58 3.57 -7.19
N ARG A 166 -9.65 2.77 -7.24
CA ARG A 166 -10.50 2.61 -8.42
C ARG A 166 -11.08 3.96 -8.89
N GLU A 167 -11.61 4.75 -7.96
CA GLU A 167 -12.14 6.07 -8.29
C GLU A 167 -11.02 7.06 -8.66
N ALA A 168 -9.89 7.03 -7.97
CA ALA A 168 -8.73 7.87 -8.30
C ALA A 168 -8.17 7.54 -9.70
N PHE A 169 -8.11 6.26 -10.08
CA PHE A 169 -7.68 5.85 -11.42
C PHE A 169 -8.66 6.34 -12.51
N LYS A 170 -9.97 6.26 -12.28
CA LYS A 170 -10.97 6.84 -13.18
C LYS A 170 -10.79 8.35 -13.34
N ILE A 171 -10.58 9.08 -12.24
CA ILE A 171 -10.25 10.51 -12.28
C ILE A 171 -8.99 10.72 -13.13
N GLY A 172 -7.91 9.98 -12.87
CA GLY A 172 -6.67 10.06 -13.63
C GLY A 172 -6.88 9.87 -15.14
N LEU A 173 -7.64 8.86 -15.53
CA LEU A 173 -7.98 8.61 -16.95
C LEU A 173 -8.70 9.81 -17.58
N THR A 174 -9.68 10.40 -16.91
CA THR A 174 -10.38 11.61 -17.42
C THR A 174 -9.46 12.83 -17.52
N MET A 175 -8.38 12.85 -16.73
CA MET A 175 -7.35 13.91 -16.74
C MET A 175 -6.18 13.63 -17.69
N GLY A 176 -6.25 12.56 -18.49
CA GLY A 176 -5.23 12.18 -19.46
C GLY A 176 -3.97 11.55 -18.83
N VAL A 177 -4.03 11.11 -17.58
CA VAL A 177 -2.94 10.33 -16.96
C VAL A 177 -2.80 9.00 -17.69
N LYS A 178 -1.56 8.63 -18.01
CA LYS A 178 -1.21 7.43 -18.79
C LYS A 178 -0.39 6.42 -18.00
N ASN A 179 0.02 6.74 -16.77
CA ASN A 179 0.85 5.87 -15.96
C ASN A 179 0.15 5.58 -14.63
N PHE A 180 0.02 4.31 -14.30
CA PHE A 180 -0.61 3.82 -13.08
C PHE A 180 0.29 2.79 -12.45
N SER A 181 0.42 2.80 -11.13
CA SER A 181 1.16 1.74 -10.45
C SER A 181 0.28 1.02 -9.43
N LEU A 182 0.44 -0.29 -9.40
CA LEU A 182 -0.25 -1.19 -8.47
C LEU A 182 0.70 -1.57 -7.36
N SER A 183 0.39 -1.15 -6.14
CA SER A 183 1.07 -1.57 -4.92
C SER A 183 0.70 -3.01 -4.55
N PHE A 184 1.65 -3.74 -3.95
CA PHE A 184 1.45 -5.12 -3.50
C PHE A 184 0.87 -6.05 -4.57
N THR A 185 1.43 -6.00 -5.79
CA THR A 185 1.05 -6.93 -6.84
C THR A 185 1.52 -8.34 -6.46
N ASN A 186 0.57 -9.22 -6.15
CA ASN A 186 0.84 -10.57 -5.67
C ASN A 186 0.57 -11.65 -6.71
N SER A 187 -0.17 -11.32 -7.79
CA SER A 187 -0.53 -12.26 -8.85
C SER A 187 -0.81 -11.58 -10.19
N ALA A 188 -0.79 -12.37 -11.27
CA ALA A 188 -1.24 -11.92 -12.59
C ALA A 188 -2.71 -11.45 -12.57
N GLU A 189 -3.55 -12.07 -11.73
CA GLU A 189 -4.95 -11.72 -11.60
C GLU A 189 -5.13 -10.32 -11.00
N ASP A 190 -4.27 -9.94 -10.04
CA ASP A 190 -4.26 -8.58 -9.48
C ASP A 190 -3.99 -7.54 -10.58
N ALA A 191 -2.97 -7.80 -11.41
CA ALA A 191 -2.64 -6.94 -12.53
C ALA A 191 -3.76 -6.86 -13.58
N LYS A 192 -4.43 -7.99 -13.90
CA LYS A 192 -5.57 -8.03 -14.82
C LYS A 192 -6.75 -7.19 -14.32
N LYS A 193 -7.09 -7.25 -13.03
CA LYS A 193 -8.14 -6.41 -12.44
C LYS A 193 -7.87 -4.92 -12.63
N VAL A 194 -6.61 -4.51 -12.53
CA VAL A 194 -6.23 -3.11 -12.81
C VAL A 194 -6.33 -2.80 -14.31
N ARG A 195 -5.90 -3.73 -15.18
CA ARG A 195 -6.06 -3.59 -16.64
C ARG A 195 -7.52 -3.37 -17.08
N GLU A 196 -8.47 -4.04 -16.43
CA GLU A 196 -9.89 -3.83 -16.68
C GLU A 196 -10.35 -2.38 -16.42
N ILE A 197 -9.64 -1.66 -15.53
CA ILE A 197 -9.95 -0.27 -15.20
C ILE A 197 -9.22 0.70 -16.12
N ILE A 198 -7.91 0.49 -16.31
CA ILE A 198 -7.07 1.46 -17.02
C ILE A 198 -6.93 1.18 -18.53
N GLY A 199 -7.27 -0.02 -18.99
CA GLY A 199 -7.03 -0.45 -20.38
C GLY A 199 -5.57 -0.83 -20.65
N TYR A 200 -5.32 -1.38 -21.83
CA TYR A 200 -3.98 -1.78 -22.29
C TYR A 200 -3.20 -0.65 -22.99
N GLU A 201 -3.86 0.46 -23.29
CA GLU A 201 -3.27 1.66 -23.88
C GLU A 201 -2.54 2.56 -22.87
N ASN A 202 -2.67 2.25 -21.58
CA ASN A 202 -2.03 2.97 -20.48
C ASN A 202 -0.94 2.09 -19.83
N ASN A 203 0.10 2.72 -19.30
CA ASN A 203 1.20 2.03 -18.65
C ASN A 203 0.79 1.54 -17.25
N LEU A 204 0.95 0.25 -17.00
CA LEU A 204 0.83 -0.35 -15.68
C LEU A 204 2.22 -0.69 -15.13
N ILE A 205 2.56 -0.09 -14.00
CA ILE A 205 3.78 -0.35 -13.24
C ILE A 205 3.41 -1.26 -12.08
N SER A 206 3.91 -2.49 -12.05
CA SER A 206 3.69 -3.40 -10.94
C SER A 206 4.75 -3.19 -9.86
N LYS A 207 4.32 -2.97 -8.62
CA LYS A 207 5.24 -2.85 -7.48
C LYS A 207 5.36 -4.22 -6.81
N ILE A 208 6.58 -4.75 -6.80
CA ILE A 208 6.93 -6.02 -6.17
C ILE A 208 7.42 -5.71 -4.76
N GLU A 209 6.58 -5.98 -3.79
CA GLU A 209 6.69 -5.55 -2.39
C GLU A 209 6.53 -6.71 -1.39
N SER A 210 6.29 -7.95 -1.89
CA SER A 210 6.05 -9.14 -1.08
C SER A 210 6.78 -10.36 -1.66
N ILE A 211 7.01 -11.38 -0.83
CA ILE A 211 7.54 -12.68 -1.29
C ILE A 211 6.60 -13.31 -2.32
N LYS A 212 5.29 -13.18 -2.13
CA LYS A 212 4.27 -13.71 -3.04
C LYS A 212 4.37 -13.07 -4.44
N GLY A 213 4.59 -11.75 -4.51
CA GLY A 213 4.83 -11.05 -5.77
C GLY A 213 6.11 -11.52 -6.46
N VAL A 214 7.17 -11.80 -5.71
CA VAL A 214 8.40 -12.37 -6.26
C VAL A 214 8.18 -13.79 -6.80
N GLN A 215 7.45 -14.63 -6.07
CA GLN A 215 7.16 -16.02 -6.49
C GLN A 215 6.31 -16.11 -7.76
N ASN A 216 5.40 -15.16 -7.96
CA ASN A 216 4.48 -15.12 -9.10
C ASN A 216 4.95 -14.18 -10.22
N LEU A 217 6.21 -13.74 -10.18
CA LEU A 217 6.72 -12.70 -11.08
C LEU A 217 6.61 -13.09 -12.56
N GLU A 218 6.93 -14.34 -12.92
CA GLU A 218 6.85 -14.84 -14.31
C GLU A 218 5.43 -14.73 -14.88
N ASP A 219 4.39 -14.92 -14.05
CA ASP A 219 2.99 -14.78 -14.45
C ASP A 219 2.53 -13.32 -14.49
N ILE A 220 3.14 -12.45 -13.69
CA ILE A 220 2.83 -11.01 -13.63
C ILE A 220 3.39 -10.27 -14.84
N LEU A 221 4.65 -10.57 -15.23
CA LEU A 221 5.38 -9.85 -16.27
C LEU A 221 4.63 -9.70 -17.60
N PRO A 222 3.91 -10.71 -18.14
CA PRO A 222 3.18 -10.57 -19.40
C PRO A 222 2.00 -9.57 -19.36
N ILE A 223 1.54 -9.19 -18.15
CA ILE A 223 0.36 -8.33 -17.95
C ILE A 223 0.73 -6.87 -17.75
N VAL A 224 1.97 -6.59 -17.32
CA VAL A 224 2.42 -5.25 -16.93
C VAL A 224 3.46 -4.70 -17.89
N ASP A 225 3.64 -3.38 -17.90
CA ASP A 225 4.63 -2.75 -18.79
C ASP A 225 5.97 -2.53 -18.08
N GLN A 226 5.94 -2.38 -16.76
CA GLN A 226 7.12 -2.08 -15.96
C GLN A 226 6.99 -2.70 -14.56
N ILE A 227 8.15 -2.96 -13.95
CA ILE A 227 8.28 -3.39 -12.56
C ILE A 227 8.97 -2.30 -11.75
N LEU A 228 8.46 -2.05 -10.55
CA LEU A 228 9.12 -1.27 -9.51
C LEU A 228 9.40 -2.18 -8.31
N ILE A 229 10.65 -2.22 -7.88
CA ILE A 229 11.06 -2.98 -6.70
C ILE A 229 11.04 -2.03 -5.50
N ASP A 230 10.06 -2.17 -4.62
CA ASP A 230 10.02 -1.43 -3.36
C ASP A 230 10.74 -2.22 -2.27
N ARG A 231 12.02 -1.89 -2.07
CA ARG A 231 12.87 -2.60 -1.11
C ARG A 231 12.45 -2.36 0.33
N GLY A 232 11.82 -1.23 0.60
CA GLY A 232 11.34 -0.88 1.93
C GLY A 232 10.24 -1.83 2.39
N ASP A 233 9.19 -1.95 1.59
CA ASP A 233 8.08 -2.87 1.92
C ASP A 233 8.51 -4.34 1.82
N LEU A 234 9.31 -4.70 0.81
CA LEU A 234 9.83 -6.06 0.67
C LEU A 234 10.68 -6.50 1.88
N SER A 235 11.37 -5.58 2.55
CA SER A 235 12.16 -5.87 3.75
C SER A 235 11.33 -6.23 4.99
N ARG A 236 10.01 -6.12 4.92
CA ARG A 236 9.09 -6.58 5.98
C ARG A 236 8.94 -8.09 6.00
N GLU A 237 9.10 -8.74 4.84
CA GLU A 237 8.98 -10.19 4.68
C GLU A 237 10.31 -10.88 4.39
N VAL A 238 11.31 -10.13 3.91
CA VAL A 238 12.64 -10.63 3.52
C VAL A 238 13.70 -9.98 4.39
N ASP A 239 14.59 -10.78 4.98
CA ASP A 239 15.75 -10.27 5.72
C ASP A 239 16.53 -9.27 4.87
N ILE A 240 16.94 -8.15 5.46
CA ILE A 240 17.54 -7.03 4.74
C ILE A 240 18.81 -7.44 3.97
N GLU A 241 19.56 -8.41 4.48
CA GLU A 241 20.78 -8.94 3.83
C GLU A 241 20.45 -9.74 2.56
N LYS A 242 19.22 -10.24 2.43
CA LYS A 242 18.76 -11.00 1.26
C LYS A 242 18.15 -10.11 0.17
N ILE A 243 17.76 -8.88 0.48
CA ILE A 243 17.16 -7.95 -0.49
C ILE A 243 17.98 -7.79 -1.77
N PRO A 244 19.33 -7.64 -1.75
CA PRO A 244 20.11 -7.55 -2.97
C PRO A 244 20.03 -8.79 -3.87
N PHE A 245 19.87 -9.98 -3.30
CA PHE A 245 19.69 -11.22 -4.05
C PHE A 245 18.30 -11.30 -4.68
N VAL A 246 17.26 -10.97 -3.92
CA VAL A 246 15.88 -10.92 -4.42
C VAL A 246 15.76 -9.88 -5.54
N GLN A 247 16.34 -8.69 -5.37
CA GLN A 247 16.40 -7.68 -6.43
C GLN A 247 17.04 -8.22 -7.71
N ARG A 248 18.12 -8.99 -7.62
CA ARG A 248 18.74 -9.63 -8.79
C ARG A 248 17.82 -10.64 -9.46
N ILE A 249 17.12 -11.47 -8.69
CA ILE A 249 16.13 -12.42 -9.22
C ILE A 249 15.10 -11.63 -10.04
N ILE A 250 14.51 -10.58 -9.49
CA ILE A 250 13.49 -9.77 -10.17
C ILE A 250 14.03 -9.12 -11.46
N ILE A 251 15.29 -8.70 -11.48
CA ILE A 251 15.89 -8.03 -12.66
C ILE A 251 16.20 -9.02 -13.79
N TYR A 252 16.46 -10.30 -13.48
CA TYR A 252 16.86 -11.30 -14.45
C TYR A 252 15.73 -12.23 -14.92
N CYS A 253 14.50 -12.09 -14.37
CA CYS A 253 13.31 -12.68 -14.95
C CYS A 253 12.81 -11.85 -16.13
#